data_30c8057df6ada4aab2248a8445bce0af
#
_entry.id   30c8057df6ada4aab2248a8445bce0af
#
_cell.length_a   1.000
_cell.length_b   1.000
_cell.length_c   1.000
_cell.angle_alpha   90.00
_cell.angle_beta   90.00
_cell.angle_gamma   90.00
#
_symmetry.space_group_name_H-M   'P 1'
#
loop_
_entity.id
_entity.type
_entity.pdbx_description
1 polymer ?
#
loop_
_entity_poly.entity_id
_entity_poly.type
_entity_poly.pdbx_seq_one_letter_code
_entity_poly.pdbx_strand_id
1 'polypeptide(L)'
;MLAIFVCGTTAFADEACRKVLHLGDSYTVCTFDPAKDGIRLYENDRSGKPYGSFRALENDLRQDRIYVRFAMNGGMYRDDQSPLGLYIEEGKQQRAINTNKGWGNFHLLPNGVFYIEQGHAGIMESKAFEASGIKPFYATQSGPMLVIDGKLHPSFLADSTSFKTRNGVGISSDGKVVFAVSDGAVRFHDFATLFRDDLGCANALFLDGSISSLDIPEWQRRDELFPLGPIIAVTELLPG
;
A
#
# COMPACT_ATOMS: atom_id res chain seq x y z
N MET A 1 3.30 -33.15 47.55
CA MET A 1 2.57 -33.01 46.30
C MET A 1 2.75 -31.57 45.84
N LEU A 2 3.67 -31.33 44.91
CA LEU A 2 4.07 -29.99 44.48
C LEU A 2 3.31 -29.68 43.16
N ALA A 3 2.39 -28.75 43.21
CA ALA A 3 1.64 -28.34 42.04
C ALA A 3 2.50 -27.35 41.20
N ILE A 4 2.93 -27.76 40.01
CA ILE A 4 3.62 -26.90 39.05
C ILE A 4 2.54 -26.10 38.31
N PHE A 5 2.45 -24.79 38.58
CA PHE A 5 1.67 -23.84 37.78
C PHE A 5 2.44 -23.57 36.49
N VAL A 6 1.99 -24.11 35.36
CA VAL A 6 2.44 -23.73 34.02
C VAL A 6 1.76 -22.42 33.68
N CYS A 7 2.51 -21.32 33.80
CA CYS A 7 2.08 -20.02 33.31
C CYS A 7 2.13 -20.05 31.79
N GLY A 8 0.97 -20.26 31.16
CA GLY A 8 0.83 -20.13 29.69
C GLY A 8 1.02 -18.69 29.32
N THR A 9 2.15 -18.36 28.68
CA THR A 9 2.34 -17.08 27.99
C THR A 9 1.39 -17.07 26.77
N THR A 10 0.27 -16.36 26.88
CA THR A 10 -0.51 -15.98 25.70
C THR A 10 0.40 -15.08 24.87
N ALA A 11 0.91 -15.60 23.76
CA ALA A 11 1.50 -14.77 22.73
C ALA A 11 0.38 -13.85 22.24
N PHE A 12 0.47 -12.55 22.56
CA PHE A 12 -0.35 -11.56 21.90
C PHE A 12 0.03 -11.65 20.41
N ALA A 13 -0.95 -11.90 19.55
CA ALA A 13 -0.76 -11.76 18.12
C ALA A 13 -0.24 -10.33 17.89
N ASP A 14 0.90 -10.20 17.21
CA ASP A 14 1.50 -8.90 16.90
C ASP A 14 0.47 -8.15 16.05
N GLU A 15 -0.09 -7.07 16.59
CA GLU A 15 -1.16 -6.32 15.93
C GLU A 15 -0.58 -5.70 14.65
N ALA A 16 -1.06 -6.14 13.49
CA ALA A 16 -0.52 -5.75 12.19
C ALA A 16 -0.60 -4.23 11.96
N CYS A 17 -1.58 -3.57 12.59
CA CYS A 17 -1.83 -2.13 12.44
C CYS A 17 -1.66 -1.39 13.77
N ARG A 18 -1.12 -0.17 13.72
CA ARG A 18 -0.98 0.71 14.89
C ARG A 18 -1.11 2.18 14.51
N LYS A 19 -1.38 3.04 15.49
CA LYS A 19 -1.26 4.49 15.37
C LYS A 19 0.19 4.91 15.61
N VAL A 20 0.66 5.86 14.79
CA VAL A 20 1.99 6.47 14.91
C VAL A 20 1.83 7.97 14.93
N LEU A 21 2.51 8.65 15.85
CA LEU A 21 2.64 10.11 15.88
C LEU A 21 4.00 10.48 15.28
N HIS A 22 4.01 11.34 14.27
CA HIS A 22 5.22 11.86 13.65
C HIS A 22 5.06 13.35 13.35
N LEU A 23 5.98 14.18 13.84
CA LEU A 23 5.96 15.65 13.72
C LEU A 23 4.63 16.30 14.16
N GLY A 24 3.93 15.68 15.11
CA GLY A 24 2.65 16.18 15.64
C GLY A 24 1.40 15.68 14.90
N ASP A 25 1.56 15.01 13.78
CA ASP A 25 0.48 14.40 12.99
C ASP A 25 0.30 12.92 13.32
N SER A 26 -0.94 12.42 13.20
CA SER A 26 -1.30 11.02 13.43
C SER A 26 -1.42 10.25 12.12
N TYR A 27 -0.90 9.02 12.15
CA TYR A 27 -0.91 8.10 11.00
C TYR A 27 -1.41 6.72 11.45
N THR A 28 -2.12 6.05 10.55
CA THR A 28 -2.41 4.61 10.67
C THR A 28 -1.37 3.88 9.85
N VAL A 29 -0.62 3.00 10.50
CA VAL A 29 0.48 2.22 9.89
C VAL A 29 0.20 0.74 10.09
N CYS A 30 0.25 -0.02 8.98
CA CYS A 30 0.07 -1.47 8.98
C CYS A 30 1.29 -2.14 8.33
N THR A 31 1.77 -3.23 8.94
CA THR A 31 2.99 -3.93 8.50
C THR A 31 2.68 -5.40 8.25
N PHE A 32 3.12 -5.92 7.10
CA PHE A 32 2.88 -7.28 6.66
C PHE A 32 4.14 -7.94 6.11
N ASP A 33 4.28 -9.23 6.36
CA ASP A 33 5.38 -10.06 5.85
C ASP A 33 4.99 -10.66 4.50
N PRO A 34 5.62 -10.28 3.38
CA PRO A 34 5.25 -10.78 2.05
C PRO A 34 5.47 -12.29 1.88
N ALA A 35 6.24 -12.93 2.77
CA ALA A 35 6.43 -14.37 2.76
C ALA A 35 5.29 -15.14 3.47
N LYS A 36 4.49 -14.47 4.29
CA LYS A 36 3.45 -15.09 5.14
C LYS A 36 2.06 -14.55 4.84
N ASP A 37 1.97 -13.25 4.59
CA ASP A 37 0.71 -12.56 4.41
C ASP A 37 0.32 -12.52 2.93
N GLY A 38 -0.94 -12.79 2.63
CA GLY A 38 -1.47 -12.81 1.27
C GLY A 38 -1.71 -11.41 0.72
N ILE A 39 -0.63 -10.64 0.47
CA ILE A 39 -0.72 -9.31 -0.11
C ILE A 39 -1.02 -9.43 -1.61
N ARG A 40 -2.13 -8.84 -2.07
CA ARG A 40 -2.60 -8.94 -3.46
C ARG A 40 -3.09 -7.61 -3.98
N LEU A 41 -3.15 -7.51 -5.31
CA LEU A 41 -3.79 -6.40 -6.02
C LEU A 41 -5.10 -6.89 -6.64
N TYR A 42 -6.09 -6.02 -6.66
CA TYR A 42 -7.41 -6.24 -7.23
C TYR A 42 -7.88 -5.00 -7.98
N GLU A 43 -8.33 -5.16 -9.21
CA GLU A 43 -8.91 -4.08 -10.02
C GLU A 43 -10.37 -4.35 -10.35
N ASN A 44 -10.65 -5.49 -10.99
CA ASN A 44 -11.95 -5.81 -11.55
C ASN A 44 -12.57 -7.04 -10.89
N ASP A 45 -13.90 -7.04 -10.80
CA ASP A 45 -14.69 -8.19 -10.42
C ASP A 45 -14.67 -9.29 -11.51
N ARG A 46 -15.31 -10.42 -11.24
CA ARG A 46 -15.41 -11.55 -12.17
C ARG A 46 -16.14 -11.22 -13.47
N SER A 47 -16.90 -10.12 -13.53
CA SER A 47 -17.56 -9.64 -14.74
C SER A 47 -16.69 -8.68 -15.56
N GLY A 48 -15.49 -8.32 -15.05
CA GLY A 48 -14.57 -7.37 -15.67
C GLY A 48 -14.90 -5.90 -15.36
N LYS A 49 -15.69 -5.63 -14.35
CA LYS A 49 -15.98 -4.26 -13.89
C LYS A 49 -15.12 -3.90 -12.69
N PRO A 50 -14.65 -2.64 -12.57
CA PRO A 50 -13.95 -2.20 -11.38
C PRO A 50 -14.74 -2.50 -10.11
N TYR A 51 -14.06 -3.00 -9.07
CA TYR A 51 -14.69 -3.20 -7.75
C TYR A 51 -15.24 -1.89 -7.19
N GLY A 52 -14.52 -0.79 -7.35
CA GLY A 52 -14.95 0.54 -6.95
C GLY A 52 -15.10 0.76 -5.45
N SER A 53 -15.07 -0.29 -4.62
CA SER A 53 -15.16 -0.20 -3.16
C SER A 53 -14.59 -1.45 -2.46
N PHE A 54 -14.15 -1.29 -1.21
CA PHE A 54 -13.72 -2.41 -0.37
C PHE A 54 -14.84 -3.41 -0.13
N ARG A 55 -16.08 -2.93 0.05
CA ARG A 55 -17.26 -3.77 0.25
C ARG A 55 -17.54 -4.68 -0.93
N ALA A 56 -17.42 -4.18 -2.16
CA ALA A 56 -17.61 -4.99 -3.36
C ALA A 56 -16.55 -6.09 -3.47
N LEU A 57 -15.27 -5.75 -3.24
CA LEU A 57 -14.17 -6.70 -3.19
C LEU A 57 -14.41 -7.77 -2.12
N GLU A 58 -14.71 -7.37 -0.89
CA GLU A 58 -14.95 -8.29 0.22
C GLU A 58 -16.11 -9.27 -0.09
N ASN A 59 -17.20 -8.77 -0.64
CA ASN A 59 -18.35 -9.60 -1.00
C ASN A 59 -18.03 -10.64 -2.08
N ASP A 60 -17.18 -10.29 -3.06
CA ASP A 60 -16.75 -11.22 -4.10
C ASP A 60 -15.80 -12.28 -3.53
N LEU A 61 -14.77 -11.87 -2.78
CA LEU A 61 -13.78 -12.77 -2.19
C LEU A 61 -14.38 -13.73 -1.16
N ARG A 62 -15.41 -13.30 -0.44
CA ARG A 62 -16.13 -14.13 0.54
C ARG A 62 -16.80 -15.35 -0.09
N GLN A 63 -17.17 -15.32 -1.38
CA GLN A 63 -17.71 -16.46 -2.12
C GLN A 63 -16.67 -17.60 -2.22
N ASP A 64 -15.39 -17.28 -2.25
CA ASP A 64 -14.28 -18.24 -2.25
C ASP A 64 -13.72 -18.48 -0.84
N ARG A 65 -14.43 -18.03 0.21
CA ARG A 65 -13.99 -18.15 1.61
C ARG A 65 -12.69 -17.39 1.90
N ILE A 66 -12.43 -16.33 1.16
CA ILE A 66 -11.30 -15.45 1.36
C ILE A 66 -11.77 -14.27 2.23
N TYR A 67 -11.06 -14.05 3.34
CA TYR A 67 -11.27 -12.95 4.26
C TYR A 67 -10.27 -11.82 3.98
N VAL A 68 -10.74 -10.58 3.99
CA VAL A 68 -9.92 -9.37 3.87
C VAL A 68 -9.57 -8.89 5.27
N ARG A 69 -8.30 -8.94 5.63
CA ARG A 69 -7.77 -8.44 6.92
C ARG A 69 -7.44 -6.95 6.87
N PHE A 70 -7.07 -6.48 5.69
CA PHE A 70 -6.66 -5.11 5.42
C PHE A 70 -6.90 -4.81 3.96
N ALA A 71 -7.36 -3.60 3.63
CA ALA A 71 -7.34 -3.10 2.27
C ALA A 71 -7.05 -1.59 2.23
N MET A 72 -6.47 -1.15 1.13
CA MET A 72 -6.16 0.25 0.85
C MET A 72 -6.24 0.52 -0.65
N ASN A 73 -6.56 1.75 -1.08
CA ASN A 73 -6.43 2.11 -2.49
C ASN A 73 -4.99 1.90 -2.97
N GLY A 74 -4.83 1.23 -4.11
CA GLY A 74 -3.58 0.64 -4.56
C GLY A 74 -2.81 1.41 -5.63
N GLY A 75 -3.20 2.66 -5.92
CA GLY A 75 -2.52 3.49 -6.92
C GLY A 75 -3.47 4.45 -7.61
N MET A 76 -2.90 5.37 -8.40
CA MET A 76 -3.66 6.36 -9.15
C MET A 76 -4.36 5.73 -10.34
N TYR A 77 -5.53 6.24 -10.67
CA TYR A 77 -6.40 5.72 -11.71
C TYR A 77 -7.04 6.83 -12.54
N ARG A 78 -7.70 6.44 -13.61
CA ARG A 78 -8.42 7.29 -14.55
C ARG A 78 -9.90 7.40 -14.16
N ASP A 79 -10.65 8.25 -14.87
CA ASP A 79 -12.07 8.44 -14.65
C ASP A 79 -12.89 7.14 -14.78
N ASP A 80 -12.40 6.19 -15.59
CA ASP A 80 -12.97 4.84 -15.73
C ASP A 80 -12.50 3.84 -14.66
N GLN A 81 -11.79 4.32 -13.63
CA GLN A 81 -11.18 3.57 -12.54
C GLN A 81 -10.03 2.63 -12.96
N SER A 82 -9.63 2.62 -14.23
CA SER A 82 -8.48 1.84 -14.68
C SER A 82 -7.14 2.43 -14.20
N PRO A 83 -6.11 1.61 -13.91
CA PRO A 83 -4.81 2.08 -13.45
C PRO A 83 -4.18 3.11 -14.39
N LEU A 84 -3.54 4.15 -13.83
CA LEU A 84 -2.88 5.19 -14.62
C LEU A 84 -1.55 4.73 -15.21
N GLY A 85 -0.85 3.82 -14.56
CA GLY A 85 0.43 3.26 -14.97
C GLY A 85 0.45 1.74 -15.01
N LEU A 86 1.65 1.15 -14.88
CA LEU A 86 1.82 -0.30 -14.85
C LEU A 86 0.88 -0.94 -13.84
N TYR A 87 0.22 -1.99 -14.29
CA TYR A 87 -0.58 -2.84 -13.44
C TYR A 87 -0.44 -4.30 -13.83
N ILE A 88 -0.06 -5.13 -12.86
CA ILE A 88 0.09 -6.58 -13.00
C ILE A 88 -0.70 -7.24 -11.88
N GLU A 89 -1.57 -8.17 -12.26
CA GLU A 89 -2.38 -8.96 -11.36
C GLU A 89 -2.24 -10.43 -11.75
N GLU A 90 -1.89 -11.29 -10.78
CA GLU A 90 -1.65 -12.72 -10.99
C GLU A 90 -0.68 -13.05 -12.15
N GLY A 91 0.39 -12.26 -12.25
CA GLY A 91 1.41 -12.40 -13.30
C GLY A 91 0.98 -11.92 -14.69
N LYS A 92 -0.25 -11.40 -14.83
CA LYS A 92 -0.76 -10.86 -16.10
C LYS A 92 -0.65 -9.35 -16.11
N GLN A 93 0.12 -8.81 -17.04
CA GLN A 93 0.20 -7.36 -17.24
C GLN A 93 -1.08 -6.88 -17.94
N GLN A 94 -1.87 -6.11 -17.21
CA GLN A 94 -3.11 -5.50 -17.74
C GLN A 94 -2.85 -4.11 -18.30
N ARG A 95 -1.83 -3.41 -17.77
CA ARG A 95 -1.42 -2.08 -18.23
C ARG A 95 0.09 -1.96 -18.32
N ALA A 96 0.56 -1.30 -19.37
CA ALA A 96 1.98 -1.04 -19.56
C ALA A 96 2.49 0.06 -18.61
N ILE A 97 3.80 0.05 -18.39
CA ILE A 97 4.47 1.11 -17.64
C ILE A 97 4.26 2.46 -18.31
N ASN A 98 4.04 3.49 -17.51
CA ASN A 98 3.79 4.86 -17.98
C ASN A 98 4.96 5.76 -17.57
N THR A 99 5.82 6.06 -18.50
CA THR A 99 6.96 6.98 -18.31
C THR A 99 6.74 8.33 -18.98
N ASN A 100 5.51 8.63 -19.41
CA ASN A 100 5.17 9.88 -20.08
C ASN A 100 5.30 11.08 -19.13
N LYS A 101 5.65 12.22 -19.68
CA LYS A 101 5.54 13.49 -18.97
C LYS A 101 4.06 13.90 -18.88
N GLY A 102 3.70 14.56 -17.77
CA GLY A 102 2.33 14.99 -17.54
C GLY A 102 2.21 15.89 -16.31
N TRP A 103 0.98 16.13 -15.87
CA TRP A 103 0.65 16.94 -14.71
C TRP A 103 0.22 16.05 -13.53
N GLY A 104 0.33 16.60 -12.32
CA GLY A 104 -0.08 15.93 -11.10
C GLY A 104 1.00 15.02 -10.50
N ASN A 105 0.66 14.43 -9.38
CA ASN A 105 1.60 13.70 -8.53
C ASN A 105 2.19 12.47 -9.24
N PHE A 106 1.41 11.76 -10.05
CA PHE A 106 1.90 10.60 -10.81
C PHE A 106 3.12 10.94 -11.68
N HIS A 107 3.13 12.13 -12.26
CA HIS A 107 4.18 12.60 -13.16
C HIS A 107 5.27 13.42 -12.47
N LEU A 108 5.23 13.58 -11.15
CA LEU A 108 6.34 14.13 -10.36
C LEU A 108 7.42 13.07 -10.24
N LEU A 109 8.42 13.16 -11.13
CA LEU A 109 9.50 12.18 -11.23
C LEU A 109 10.59 12.39 -10.17
N PRO A 110 11.17 11.28 -9.65
CA PRO A 110 10.91 9.89 -10.04
C PRO A 110 9.61 9.35 -9.44
N ASN A 111 8.81 8.69 -10.28
CA ASN A 111 7.73 7.82 -9.84
C ASN A 111 8.24 6.37 -9.76
N GLY A 112 7.45 5.45 -9.22
CA GLY A 112 7.91 4.12 -8.93
C GLY A 112 6.87 3.02 -9.10
N VAL A 113 7.34 1.79 -8.99
CA VAL A 113 6.56 0.57 -9.01
C VAL A 113 6.71 -0.14 -7.68
N PHE A 114 5.59 -0.38 -7.00
CA PHE A 114 5.50 -1.38 -5.93
C PHE A 114 5.18 -2.72 -6.57
N TYR A 115 5.93 -3.77 -6.21
CA TYR A 115 5.75 -5.09 -6.79
C TYR A 115 5.91 -6.19 -5.75
N ILE A 116 5.28 -7.34 -6.04
CA ILE A 116 5.31 -8.52 -5.19
C ILE A 116 5.68 -9.72 -6.05
N GLU A 117 6.72 -10.42 -5.61
CA GLU A 117 7.16 -11.72 -6.09
C GLU A 117 6.84 -12.79 -5.04
N GLN A 118 7.19 -14.04 -5.30
CA GLN A 118 6.96 -15.12 -4.34
C GLN A 118 7.78 -14.89 -3.05
N GLY A 119 7.07 -14.52 -1.96
CA GLY A 119 7.68 -14.31 -0.65
C GLY A 119 8.53 -13.04 -0.52
N HIS A 120 8.48 -12.14 -1.49
CA HIS A 120 9.26 -10.92 -1.52
C HIS A 120 8.45 -9.75 -2.09
N ALA A 121 8.71 -8.55 -1.60
CA ALA A 121 8.15 -7.31 -2.14
C ALA A 121 9.25 -6.26 -2.33
N GLY A 122 9.04 -5.36 -3.28
CA GLY A 122 10.00 -4.29 -3.55
C GLY A 122 9.35 -3.02 -4.07
N ILE A 123 10.12 -1.94 -4.00
CA ILE A 123 9.78 -0.65 -4.62
C ILE A 123 10.99 -0.19 -5.42
N MET A 124 10.76 0.15 -6.67
CA MET A 124 11.82 0.58 -7.59
C MET A 124 11.35 1.75 -8.45
N GLU A 125 12.26 2.65 -8.80
CA GLU A 125 12.00 3.70 -9.79
C GLU A 125 11.52 3.08 -11.10
N SER A 126 10.56 3.71 -11.78
CA SER A 126 9.84 3.11 -12.91
C SER A 126 10.76 2.68 -14.06
N LYS A 127 11.75 3.49 -14.44
CA LYS A 127 12.66 3.12 -15.54
C LYS A 127 13.64 2.02 -15.10
N ALA A 128 14.09 2.05 -13.84
CA ALA A 128 14.92 1.00 -13.28
C ALA A 128 14.15 -0.32 -13.22
N PHE A 129 12.86 -0.28 -12.83
CA PHE A 129 12.00 -1.45 -12.84
C PHE A 129 11.84 -2.03 -14.26
N GLU A 130 11.56 -1.17 -15.25
CA GLU A 130 11.45 -1.60 -16.66
C GLU A 130 12.73 -2.27 -17.16
N ALA A 131 13.89 -1.71 -16.81
CA ALA A 131 15.20 -2.23 -17.20
C ALA A 131 15.60 -3.50 -16.44
N SER A 132 15.06 -3.75 -15.26
CA SER A 132 15.41 -4.90 -14.42
C SER A 132 14.99 -6.25 -14.98
N GLY A 133 13.94 -6.27 -15.81
CA GLY A 133 13.36 -7.51 -16.36
C GLY A 133 12.59 -8.34 -15.31
N ILE A 134 12.34 -7.83 -14.11
CA ILE A 134 11.55 -8.48 -13.07
C ILE A 134 10.16 -8.83 -13.60
N LYS A 135 9.68 -10.04 -13.27
CA LYS A 135 8.35 -10.54 -13.65
C LYS A 135 7.54 -10.83 -12.40
N PRO A 136 6.99 -9.80 -11.74
CA PRO A 136 6.29 -9.97 -10.48
C PRO A 136 4.92 -10.61 -10.68
N PHE A 137 4.38 -11.16 -9.58
CA PHE A 137 3.03 -11.69 -9.56
C PHE A 137 2.00 -10.56 -9.46
N TYR A 138 2.34 -9.49 -8.69
CA TYR A 138 1.56 -8.27 -8.59
C TYR A 138 2.47 -7.05 -8.74
N ALA A 139 2.00 -6.01 -9.42
CA ALA A 139 2.69 -4.72 -9.47
C ALA A 139 1.70 -3.57 -9.74
N THR A 140 1.97 -2.44 -9.12
CA THR A 140 1.27 -1.17 -9.39
C THR A 140 2.26 -0.03 -9.48
N GLN A 141 2.11 0.80 -10.50
CA GLN A 141 2.89 2.02 -10.67
C GLN A 141 2.12 3.21 -10.12
N SER A 142 2.78 4.02 -9.31
CA SER A 142 2.23 5.28 -8.82
C SER A 142 3.35 6.30 -8.59
N GLY A 143 3.06 7.41 -7.93
CA GLY A 143 4.08 8.41 -7.68
C GLY A 143 3.57 9.71 -7.04
N PRO A 144 4.54 10.47 -6.53
CA PRO A 144 5.99 10.30 -6.63
C PRO A 144 6.54 9.21 -5.69
N MET A 145 7.80 8.79 -5.88
CA MET A 145 8.52 8.09 -4.82
C MET A 145 8.68 9.03 -3.62
N LEU A 146 8.46 8.52 -2.42
CA LEU A 146 8.59 9.29 -1.18
C LEU A 146 10.04 9.27 -0.67
N VAL A 147 10.61 8.07 -0.66
CA VAL A 147 12.00 7.80 -0.27
C VAL A 147 12.65 6.99 -1.39
N ILE A 148 13.90 7.33 -1.71
CA ILE A 148 14.68 6.73 -2.78
C ILE A 148 16.08 6.45 -2.21
N ASP A 149 16.42 5.18 -2.02
CA ASP A 149 17.69 4.74 -1.43
C ASP A 149 18.05 5.53 -0.15
N GLY A 150 17.07 5.66 0.75
CA GLY A 150 17.20 6.37 2.03
C GLY A 150 17.17 7.89 1.95
N LYS A 151 16.95 8.47 0.77
CA LYS A 151 16.85 9.93 0.58
C LYS A 151 15.44 10.34 0.26
N LEU A 152 15.01 11.49 0.78
CA LEU A 152 13.72 12.05 0.43
C LEU A 152 13.70 12.49 -1.04
N HIS A 153 12.53 12.44 -1.65
CA HIS A 153 12.32 12.99 -2.99
C HIS A 153 12.79 14.46 -3.06
N PRO A 154 13.63 14.84 -4.04
CA PRO A 154 14.30 16.16 -4.04
C PRO A 154 13.36 17.37 -4.16
N SER A 155 12.13 17.16 -4.63
CA SER A 155 11.12 18.23 -4.77
C SER A 155 10.28 18.45 -3.51
N PHE A 156 10.50 17.69 -2.41
CA PHE A 156 9.71 17.86 -1.20
C PHE A 156 10.28 18.94 -0.30
N LEU A 157 9.51 20.01 -0.12
CA LEU A 157 9.88 21.16 0.70
C LEU A 157 9.26 21.04 2.10
N ALA A 158 10.08 21.24 3.12
CA ALA A 158 9.64 21.21 4.53
C ALA A 158 8.68 22.36 4.88
N ASP A 159 8.73 23.45 4.14
CA ASP A 159 7.87 24.64 4.30
C ASP A 159 6.70 24.68 3.29
N SER A 160 6.46 23.59 2.57
CA SER A 160 5.34 23.48 1.62
C SER A 160 4.00 23.78 2.30
N THR A 161 3.16 24.54 1.62
CA THR A 161 1.78 24.83 2.05
C THR A 161 0.75 23.83 1.50
N SER A 162 1.20 22.80 0.78
CA SER A 162 0.33 21.77 0.20
C SER A 162 0.05 20.65 1.22
N PHE A 163 -1.06 20.79 1.91
CA PHE A 163 -1.56 19.80 2.88
C PHE A 163 -2.67 18.96 2.25
N LYS A 164 -2.53 17.63 2.29
CA LYS A 164 -3.51 16.65 1.80
C LYS A 164 -3.46 15.39 2.66
N THR A 165 -4.57 14.66 2.75
CA THR A 165 -4.51 13.27 3.20
C THR A 165 -3.65 12.48 2.22
N ARG A 166 -2.82 11.57 2.74
CA ARG A 166 -1.85 10.82 1.94
C ARG A 166 -1.82 9.37 2.36
N ASN A 167 -1.62 8.49 1.39
CA ASN A 167 -1.30 7.10 1.63
C ASN A 167 -0.08 6.67 0.82
N GLY A 168 0.56 5.62 1.27
CA GLY A 168 1.77 5.12 0.64
C GLY A 168 2.16 3.74 1.14
N VAL A 169 3.15 3.18 0.47
CA VAL A 169 3.76 1.90 0.79
C VAL A 169 5.27 2.06 0.87
N GLY A 170 5.89 1.39 1.83
CA GLY A 170 7.34 1.31 1.99
C GLY A 170 7.81 -0.13 2.18
N ILE A 171 9.11 -0.35 1.99
CA ILE A 171 9.76 -1.61 2.35
C ILE A 171 10.72 -1.31 3.50
N SER A 172 10.46 -1.94 4.65
CA SER A 172 11.31 -1.81 5.85
C SER A 172 12.63 -2.55 5.69
N SER A 173 13.59 -2.27 6.54
CA SER A 173 14.94 -2.87 6.49
C SER A 173 14.94 -4.39 6.69
N ASP A 174 13.91 -4.96 7.32
CA ASP A 174 13.69 -6.41 7.47
C ASP A 174 12.83 -7.03 6.35
N GLY A 175 12.56 -6.26 5.27
CA GLY A 175 11.86 -6.72 4.06
C GLY A 175 10.34 -6.77 4.17
N LYS A 176 9.76 -6.25 5.25
CA LYS A 176 8.30 -6.18 5.39
C LYS A 176 7.71 -5.04 4.57
N VAL A 177 6.47 -5.23 4.15
CA VAL A 177 5.67 -4.21 3.49
C VAL A 177 4.98 -3.34 4.55
N VAL A 178 5.21 -2.04 4.50
CA VAL A 178 4.65 -1.07 5.43
C VAL A 178 3.69 -0.15 4.67
N PHE A 179 2.42 -0.22 5.00
CA PHE A 179 1.40 0.70 4.50
C PHE A 179 1.16 1.81 5.52
N ALA A 180 1.01 3.05 5.06
CA ALA A 180 0.65 4.17 5.91
C ALA A 180 -0.39 5.07 5.26
N VAL A 181 -1.32 5.57 6.10
CA VAL A 181 -2.30 6.60 5.73
C VAL A 181 -2.25 7.69 6.79
N SER A 182 -2.19 8.96 6.39
CA SER A 182 -2.31 10.07 7.33
C SER A 182 -3.77 10.22 7.78
N ASP A 183 -4.01 10.39 9.07
CA ASP A 183 -5.36 10.60 9.61
C ASP A 183 -5.88 12.02 9.33
N GLY A 184 -4.97 12.94 9.03
CA GLY A 184 -5.23 14.33 8.65
C GLY A 184 -4.49 14.74 7.38
N ALA A 185 -4.59 16.01 7.03
CA ALA A 185 -3.87 16.59 5.91
C ALA A 185 -2.42 16.91 6.30
N VAL A 186 -1.44 16.35 5.56
CA VAL A 186 0.00 16.47 5.84
C VAL A 186 0.77 16.89 4.58
N ARG A 187 1.99 17.42 4.75
CA ARG A 187 2.90 17.69 3.63
C ARG A 187 3.51 16.40 3.08
N PHE A 188 3.95 16.43 1.83
CA PHE A 188 4.76 15.33 1.29
C PHE A 188 6.08 15.12 2.05
N HIS A 189 6.73 16.21 2.45
CA HIS A 189 7.96 16.14 3.24
C HIS A 189 7.74 15.36 4.54
N ASP A 190 6.72 15.71 5.32
CA ASP A 190 6.44 15.10 6.61
C ASP A 190 6.01 13.63 6.45
N PHE A 191 5.24 13.32 5.41
CA PHE A 191 4.86 11.95 5.08
C PHE A 191 6.05 11.10 4.62
N ALA A 192 6.97 11.68 3.88
CA ALA A 192 8.18 10.99 3.43
C ALA A 192 9.18 10.77 4.57
N THR A 193 9.33 11.75 5.50
CA THR A 193 10.17 11.58 6.70
C THR A 193 9.62 10.51 7.63
N LEU A 194 8.30 10.34 7.75
CA LEU A 194 7.71 9.22 8.47
C LEU A 194 8.25 7.87 7.94
N PHE A 195 8.20 7.64 6.64
CA PHE A 195 8.69 6.39 6.05
C PHE A 195 10.18 6.17 6.27
N ARG A 196 11.00 7.22 6.09
CA ARG A 196 12.45 7.11 6.22
C ARG A 196 12.90 6.97 7.68
N ASP A 197 12.41 7.85 8.55
CA ASP A 197 12.98 8.06 9.88
C ASP A 197 12.33 7.16 10.94
N ASP A 198 11.00 6.99 10.91
CA ASP A 198 10.27 6.22 11.93
C ASP A 198 9.98 4.78 11.48
N LEU A 199 9.75 4.57 10.17
CA LEU A 199 9.39 3.27 9.63
C LEU A 199 10.58 2.53 9.00
N GLY A 200 11.77 3.17 8.91
CA GLY A 200 13.01 2.57 8.45
C GLY A 200 12.98 2.09 6.99
N CYS A 201 12.20 2.76 6.13
CA CYS A 201 12.04 2.36 4.74
C CYS A 201 13.08 3.08 3.85
N ALA A 202 13.98 2.31 3.24
CA ALA A 202 14.94 2.84 2.27
C ALA A 202 14.27 3.25 0.95
N ASN A 203 13.16 2.62 0.59
CA ASN A 203 12.33 2.98 -0.56
C ASN A 203 10.86 3.03 -0.14
N ALA A 204 10.16 4.09 -0.54
CA ALA A 204 8.74 4.27 -0.30
C ALA A 204 8.07 4.99 -1.46
N LEU A 205 6.81 4.66 -1.71
CA LEU A 205 6.02 5.13 -2.84
C LEU A 205 4.69 5.72 -2.36
N PHE A 206 4.35 6.90 -2.84
CA PHE A 206 3.02 7.48 -2.71
C PHE A 206 2.06 6.80 -3.66
N LEU A 207 0.90 6.37 -3.16
CA LEU A 207 -0.09 5.65 -3.97
C LEU A 207 -1.20 6.57 -4.46
N ASP A 208 -1.84 7.32 -3.57
CA ASP A 208 -2.81 8.35 -3.93
C ASP A 208 -3.05 9.31 -2.75
N GLY A 209 -3.62 10.48 -3.01
CA GLY A 209 -3.87 11.49 -1.99
C GLY A 209 -5.35 11.73 -1.74
N SER A 210 -6.04 12.29 -2.72
CA SER A 210 -7.39 12.83 -2.53
C SER A 210 -8.43 11.78 -2.15
N ILE A 211 -8.16 10.52 -2.42
CA ILE A 211 -9.02 9.36 -2.15
C ILE A 211 -8.36 8.34 -1.23
N SER A 212 -7.37 8.77 -0.44
CA SER A 212 -6.77 7.89 0.57
C SER A 212 -7.85 7.22 1.41
N SER A 213 -7.96 5.91 1.26
CA SER A 213 -9.00 5.09 1.88
C SER A 213 -8.41 3.82 2.44
N LEU A 214 -8.94 3.38 3.58
CA LEU A 214 -8.45 2.26 4.35
C LEU A 214 -9.62 1.41 4.83
N ASP A 215 -9.45 0.09 4.82
CA ASP A 215 -10.35 -0.88 5.45
C ASP A 215 -9.54 -1.76 6.40
N ILE A 216 -9.85 -1.69 7.69
CA ILE A 216 -9.28 -2.51 8.75
C ILE A 216 -10.45 -3.08 9.56
N PRO A 217 -10.96 -4.26 9.21
CA PRO A 217 -12.13 -4.85 9.86
C PRO A 217 -11.97 -5.00 11.38
N GLU A 218 -10.78 -5.36 11.87
CA GLU A 218 -10.50 -5.47 13.31
C GLU A 218 -10.69 -4.14 14.07
N TRP A 219 -10.47 -3.02 13.41
CA TRP A 219 -10.70 -1.68 13.99
C TRP A 219 -12.08 -1.13 13.68
N GLN A 220 -12.92 -1.87 12.96
CA GLN A 220 -14.20 -1.41 12.44
C GLN A 220 -14.06 -0.11 11.63
N ARG A 221 -12.88 0.09 11.01
CA ARG A 221 -12.59 1.24 10.17
C ARG A 221 -12.78 0.86 8.70
N ARG A 222 -13.62 1.62 8.02
CA ARG A 222 -13.82 1.52 6.57
C ARG A 222 -14.07 2.90 5.99
N ASP A 223 -13.11 3.39 5.21
CA ASP A 223 -13.20 4.66 4.52
C ASP A 223 -13.82 4.40 3.13
N GLU A 224 -15.00 4.93 2.85
CA GLU A 224 -15.72 4.73 1.58
C GLU A 224 -16.25 6.08 1.04
N LEU A 225 -15.38 7.09 0.95
CA LEU A 225 -15.78 8.44 0.54
C LEU A 225 -15.86 8.60 -0.99
N PHE A 226 -15.07 7.84 -1.73
CA PHE A 226 -14.95 7.94 -3.20
C PHE A 226 -14.87 6.55 -3.83
N PRO A 227 -15.30 6.40 -5.12
CA PRO A 227 -15.02 5.18 -5.87
C PRO A 227 -13.52 4.92 -5.96
N LEU A 228 -13.11 3.67 -5.83
CA LEU A 228 -11.72 3.24 -5.88
C LEU A 228 -11.38 2.69 -7.28
N GLY A 229 -10.13 2.91 -7.72
CA GLY A 229 -9.51 2.15 -8.79
C GLY A 229 -8.88 0.86 -8.22
N PRO A 230 -7.57 0.61 -8.49
CA PRO A 230 -6.86 -0.54 -7.93
C PRO A 230 -6.90 -0.57 -6.40
N ILE A 231 -7.06 -1.76 -5.85
CA ILE A 231 -7.08 -2.01 -4.41
C ILE A 231 -5.90 -2.92 -4.07
N ILE A 232 -5.13 -2.57 -3.04
CA ILE A 232 -4.23 -3.50 -2.36
C ILE A 232 -4.99 -4.11 -1.19
N ALA A 233 -4.97 -5.43 -1.06
CA ALA A 233 -5.54 -6.08 0.11
C ALA A 233 -4.61 -7.17 0.66
N VAL A 234 -4.70 -7.38 1.96
CA VAL A 234 -4.11 -8.53 2.66
C VAL A 234 -5.24 -9.50 2.97
N THR A 235 -5.12 -10.70 2.45
CA THR A 235 -6.18 -11.69 2.49
C THR A 235 -5.71 -13.00 3.10
N GLU A 236 -6.63 -13.74 3.68
CA GLU A 236 -6.42 -15.09 4.20
C GLU A 236 -7.57 -16.02 3.80
N LEU A 237 -7.25 -17.30 3.62
CA LEU A 237 -8.25 -18.33 3.39
C LEU A 237 -8.86 -18.76 4.72
N LEU A 238 -10.17 -18.69 4.85
CA LEU A 238 -10.85 -19.17 6.05
C LEU A 238 -10.75 -20.70 6.14
N PRO A 239 -10.50 -21.24 7.35
CA PRO A 239 -10.49 -22.69 7.55
C PRO A 239 -11.84 -23.32 7.18
N GLY A 240 -11.78 -24.59 6.75
CA GLY A 240 -12.94 -25.40 6.34
C GLY A 240 -13.82 -25.85 7.51
#